data_2caa21c437da4675e5c7d9cce62a80e8
#
_entry.id   2caa21c437da4675e5c7d9cce62a80e8
#
_cell.length_a   1.000
_cell.length_b   1.000
_cell.length_c   1.000
_cell.angle_alpha   90.00
_cell.angle_beta   90.00
_cell.angle_gamma   90.00
#
_symmetry.space_group_name_H-M   'P 1'
#
loop_
_entity.id
_entity.type
_entity.pdbx_description
1 polymer ?
#
loop_
_entity_poly.entity_id
_entity_poly.type
_entity_poly.pdbx_seq_one_letter_code
_entity_poly.pdbx_strand_id
1 'polypeptide(L)' 'MYVIIIGAGRTGRTVIDLATQDDHEVVVIERDTELAEEVSATYDCMVINADAASKDIMLEAGVEEA' A
#
# COMPACT_ATOMS: atom_id res chain seq x y z
N MET A 1 10.25 9.73 -2.45
CA MET A 1 10.63 8.34 -2.08
C MET A 1 9.49 7.38 -2.45
N TYR A 2 9.83 6.22 -2.90
CA TYR A 2 8.86 5.18 -3.24
C TYR A 2 8.69 4.25 -2.03
N VAL A 3 7.47 4.14 -1.51
CA VAL A 3 7.18 3.38 -0.28
C VAL A 3 6.17 2.28 -0.58
N ILE A 4 6.48 1.06 -0.20
CA ILE A 4 5.57 -0.08 -0.32
C ILE A 4 5.15 -0.49 1.09
N ILE A 5 3.85 -0.51 1.34
CA ILE A 5 3.28 -0.88 2.63
C ILE A 5 2.51 -2.19 2.46
N ILE A 6 2.87 -3.19 3.25
CA ILE A 6 2.21 -4.49 3.23
C ILE A 6 1.24 -4.58 4.40
N GLY A 7 -0.04 -4.67 4.09
CA GLY A 7 -1.09 -4.68 5.08
C GLY A 7 -1.57 -3.28 5.43
N ALA A 8 -2.87 -3.12 5.61
CA ALA A 8 -3.48 -1.82 5.89
C ALA A 8 -4.32 -1.85 7.16
N GLY A 9 -3.90 -2.63 8.15
CA GLY A 9 -4.51 -2.64 9.47
C GLY A 9 -4.24 -1.34 10.22
N ARG A 10 -4.60 -1.29 11.50
CA ARG A 10 -4.49 -0.05 12.29
C ARG A 10 -3.10 0.59 12.23
N THR A 11 -2.05 -0.20 12.40
CA THR A 11 -0.67 0.30 12.32
C THR A 11 -0.31 0.73 10.90
N GLY A 12 -0.74 -0.03 9.91
CA GLY A 12 -0.49 0.30 8.51
C GLY A 12 -1.10 1.62 8.10
N ARG A 13 -2.30 1.94 8.58
CA ARG A 13 -2.96 3.22 8.29
C ARG A 13 -2.17 4.40 8.83
N THR A 14 -1.58 4.27 10.01
CA THR A 14 -0.73 5.33 10.57
C THR A 14 0.47 5.59 9.67
N VAL A 15 1.10 4.53 9.18
CA VAL A 15 2.24 4.64 8.28
C VAL A 15 1.82 5.27 6.94
N ILE A 16 0.68 4.87 6.39
CA ILE A 16 0.15 5.45 5.15
C ILE A 16 -0.08 6.96 5.31
N ASP A 17 -0.69 7.35 6.42
CA ASP A 17 -0.98 8.74 6.70
C ASP A 17 0.30 9.58 6.75
N LEU A 18 1.31 9.10 7.46
CA LEU A 18 2.60 9.78 7.55
C LEU A 18 3.31 9.86 6.20
N ALA A 19 3.31 8.76 5.44
CA ALA A 19 4.00 8.72 4.15
C ALA A 19 3.33 9.62 3.12
N THR A 20 1.99 9.67 3.10
CA THR A 20 1.27 10.53 2.15
C THR A 20 1.41 12.01 2.50
N GLN A 21 1.56 12.35 3.77
CA GLN A 21 1.80 13.74 4.19
C GLN A 21 3.14 14.28 3.70
N ASP A 22 4.14 13.40 3.56
CA ASP A 22 5.50 13.78 3.15
C ASP A 22 5.69 13.73 1.63
N ASP A 23 4.62 13.64 0.87
CA ASP A 23 4.64 13.66 -0.60
C ASP A 23 5.44 12.51 -1.22
N HIS A 24 5.41 11.35 -0.58
CA HIS A 24 6.01 10.13 -1.12
C HIS A 24 5.04 9.42 -2.07
N GLU A 25 5.59 8.65 -3.01
CA GLU A 25 4.79 7.71 -3.78
C GLU A 25 4.54 6.48 -2.91
N VAL A 26 3.27 6.19 -2.61
CA VAL A 26 2.90 5.12 -1.70
C VAL A 26 2.10 4.06 -2.44
N VAL A 27 2.51 2.81 -2.31
CA VAL A 27 1.77 1.65 -2.79
C VAL A 27 1.43 0.77 -1.60
N VAL A 28 0.16 0.42 -1.45
CA VAL A 28 -0.33 -0.45 -0.38
C VAL A 28 -0.75 -1.78 -0.97
N ILE A 29 -0.26 -2.86 -0.43
CA ILE A 29 -0.67 -4.21 -0.81
C ILE A 29 -1.52 -4.77 0.34
N GLU A 30 -2.79 -5.01 0.08
CA GLU A 30 -3.72 -5.51 1.09
C GLU A 30 -4.59 -6.62 0.51
N ARG A 31 -4.62 -7.76 1.18
CA ARG A 31 -5.40 -8.93 0.74
C ARG A 31 -6.88 -8.85 1.10
N ASP A 32 -7.23 -8.10 2.13
CA ASP A 32 -8.62 -7.91 2.54
C ASP A 32 -9.28 -6.88 1.64
N THR A 33 -10.29 -7.31 0.88
CA THR A 33 -10.95 -6.45 -0.11
C THR A 33 -11.61 -5.22 0.54
N GLU A 34 -12.24 -5.38 1.68
CA GLU A 34 -12.88 -4.26 2.38
C GLU A 34 -11.86 -3.22 2.82
N LEU A 35 -10.76 -3.66 3.42
CA LEU A 35 -9.68 -2.75 3.84
C LEU A 35 -9.04 -2.07 2.64
N ALA A 36 -8.81 -2.81 1.56
CA ALA A 36 -8.23 -2.24 0.35
C ALA A 36 -9.11 -1.13 -0.23
N GLU A 37 -10.41 -1.36 -0.30
CA GLU A 37 -11.36 -0.35 -0.78
C GLU A 37 -11.41 0.87 0.14
N GLU A 38 -11.39 0.65 1.44
CA GLU A 38 -11.43 1.71 2.43
C GLU A 38 -10.18 2.59 2.35
N VAL A 39 -9.00 1.98 2.23
CA VAL A 39 -7.75 2.71 2.09
C VAL A 39 -7.72 3.50 0.78
N SER A 40 -8.16 2.89 -0.31
CA SER A 40 -8.21 3.55 -1.61
C SER A 40 -9.13 4.78 -1.60
N ALA A 41 -10.22 4.73 -0.83
CA ALA A 41 -11.16 5.84 -0.72
C ALA A 41 -10.66 6.94 0.23
N THR A 42 -9.83 6.61 1.19
CA THR A 42 -9.39 7.53 2.25
C THR A 42 -8.08 8.24 1.92
N TYR A 43 -7.15 7.53 1.29
CA TYR A 43 -5.79 8.04 1.05
C TYR A 43 -5.49 8.15 -0.44
N ASP A 44 -4.65 9.12 -0.77
CA ASP A 44 -4.16 9.30 -2.14
C ASP A 44 -2.94 8.41 -2.35
N CYS A 45 -3.18 7.13 -2.61
CA CYS A 45 -2.14 6.14 -2.83
C CYS A 45 -2.65 5.04 -3.75
N MET A 46 -1.72 4.28 -4.34
CA MET A 46 -2.07 3.10 -5.12
C MET A 46 -2.34 1.94 -4.16
N VAL A 47 -3.43 1.21 -4.38
CA VAL A 47 -3.76 0.04 -3.58
C VAL A 47 -3.87 -1.17 -4.48
N ILE A 48 -3.16 -2.23 -4.12
CA ILE A 48 -3.22 -3.52 -4.81
C ILE A 48 -3.92 -4.51 -3.88
N ASN A 49 -5.09 -4.98 -4.28
CA ASN A 49 -5.85 -5.95 -3.50
C ASN A 49 -5.37 -7.37 -3.84
N ALA A 50 -4.31 -7.80 -3.17
CA ALA A 50 -3.69 -9.09 -3.42
C ALA A 50 -2.86 -9.54 -2.21
N ASP A 51 -2.37 -10.78 -2.27
CA ASP A 51 -1.49 -11.33 -1.24
C ASP A 51 -0.03 -10.97 -1.57
N ALA A 52 0.62 -10.23 -0.69
CA ALA A 52 2.01 -9.80 -0.86
C ALA A 52 3.01 -10.96 -0.87
N ALA A 53 2.59 -12.16 -0.47
CA ALA A 53 3.44 -13.34 -0.57
C ALA A 53 3.69 -13.76 -2.03
N SER A 54 2.87 -13.27 -2.96
CA SER A 54 3.05 -13.55 -4.39
C SER A 54 4.20 -12.71 -4.93
N LYS A 55 5.17 -13.36 -5.54
CA LYS A 55 6.31 -12.69 -6.17
C LYS A 55 5.87 -11.76 -7.30
N ASP A 56 4.89 -12.18 -8.08
CA ASP A 56 4.38 -11.39 -9.20
C ASP A 56 3.74 -10.08 -8.72
N ILE A 57 3.04 -10.13 -7.60
CA ILE A 57 2.41 -8.96 -7.01
C ILE A 57 3.47 -7.97 -6.50
N MET A 58 4.54 -8.45 -5.89
CA MET A 58 5.62 -7.59 -5.43
C MET A 58 6.33 -6.91 -6.60
N LEU A 59 6.54 -7.60 -7.70
CA LEU A 59 7.12 -7.02 -8.91
C LEU A 59 6.18 -5.99 -9.53
N GLU A 60 4.88 -6.27 -9.58
CA GLU A 60 3.87 -5.34 -10.08
C GLU A 60 3.83 -4.06 -9.25
N ALA A 61 4.02 -4.17 -7.93
CA ALA A 61 4.07 -3.02 -7.04
C ALA A 61 5.36 -2.19 -7.20
N GLY A 62 6.35 -2.71 -7.92
CA GLY A 62 7.60 -2.01 -8.15
C GLY A 62 8.60 -2.15 -7.01
N VAL A 63 8.67 -3.32 -6.38
CA VAL A 63 9.57 -3.55 -5.25
C VAL A 63 11.03 -3.32 -5.61
N GLU A 64 11.41 -3.51 -6.87
CA GLU A 64 12.76 -3.25 -7.33
C GLU A 64 13.11 -1.76 -7.35
N GLU A 65 12.11 -0.91 -7.37
CA GLU A 65 12.28 0.55 -7.38
C GLU A 65 12.19 1.17 -5.97
N ALA A 66 11.74 0.40 -5.03
CA ALA A 66 11.49 0.89 -3.67
C ALA A 66 12.77 1.09 -2.85
#